data_d68a66c79f4858e69d367c1f85520181
#
_entry.id   d68a66c79f4858e69d367c1f85520181
#
_cell.length_a   1.000
_cell.length_b   1.000
_cell.length_c   1.000
_cell.angle_alpha   90.00
_cell.angle_beta   90.00
_cell.angle_gamma   90.00
#
_symmetry.space_group_name_H-M   'P 1'
#
loop_
_entity.id
_entity.type
_entity.pdbx_description
1 polymer ?
#
loop_
_entity_poly.entity_id
_entity_poly.type
_entity_poly.pdbx_seq_one_letter_code
_entity_poly.pdbx_strand_id
1 'polypeptide(L)'
;LSTIKSRCTRMHFEPIEKEKVKQFIHANYPDIEMSDKIIELAQGSIGKAIRLNGNKDVYENIEKILLSMQTKDLIDIVQMSDGIYKAKEDIQSILEYINVMLLELSRQNKKYINCVEIVEDTKKRLKANSNYDMCIDNLLFNMKSIIAN
;
A
#
# COMPACT_ATOMS: atom_id res chain seq x y z
N LEU A 1 -7.14 -9.65 22.84
CA LEU A 1 -7.65 -9.99 24.15
C LEU A 1 -7.38 -11.47 24.41
N SER A 2 -6.53 -11.78 25.40
CA SER A 2 -6.13 -13.15 25.73
C SER A 2 -7.32 -14.02 26.14
N THR A 3 -8.28 -13.44 26.84
CA THR A 3 -9.52 -14.07 27.30
C THR A 3 -10.43 -14.57 26.16
N ILE A 4 -10.45 -13.88 25.01
CA ILE A 4 -11.18 -14.33 23.83
C ILE A 4 -10.41 -15.46 23.14
N LYS A 5 -9.09 -15.30 22.98
CA LYS A 5 -8.24 -16.30 22.31
C LYS A 5 -8.25 -17.67 23.02
N SER A 6 -8.39 -17.69 24.36
CA SER A 6 -8.43 -18.92 25.14
C SER A 6 -9.77 -19.69 25.05
N ARG A 7 -10.83 -19.03 24.56
CA ARG A 7 -12.19 -19.58 24.45
C ARG A 7 -12.65 -19.87 23.03
N CYS A 8 -11.79 -19.58 22.03
CA CYS A 8 -12.10 -19.76 20.62
C CYS A 8 -11.16 -20.79 20.00
N THR A 9 -11.70 -21.62 19.13
CA THR A 9 -10.89 -22.47 18.26
C THR A 9 -10.35 -21.63 17.12
N ARG A 10 -9.03 -21.66 16.91
CA ARG A 10 -8.38 -20.94 15.80
C ARG A 10 -8.41 -21.82 14.55
N MET A 11 -9.06 -21.35 13.51
CA MET A 11 -9.02 -21.98 12.19
C MET A 11 -8.08 -21.17 11.28
N HIS A 12 -7.12 -21.85 10.65
CA HIS A 12 -6.26 -21.25 9.64
C HIS A 12 -6.83 -21.54 8.26
N PHE A 13 -6.93 -20.50 7.43
CA PHE A 13 -7.28 -20.61 6.03
C PHE A 13 -6.02 -20.35 5.21
N GLU A 14 -5.71 -21.28 4.30
CA GLU A 14 -4.62 -21.09 3.36
C GLU A 14 -4.97 -20.01 2.32
N PRO A 15 -3.97 -19.22 1.89
CA PRO A 15 -4.18 -18.28 0.80
C PRO A 15 -4.64 -18.97 -0.48
N ILE A 16 -5.62 -18.39 -1.16
CA ILE A 16 -6.10 -18.92 -2.43
C ILE A 16 -5.06 -18.59 -3.52
N GLU A 17 -4.80 -19.53 -4.42
CA GLU A 17 -3.90 -19.32 -5.56
C GLU A 17 -4.36 -18.15 -6.42
N LYS A 18 -3.40 -17.35 -6.94
CA LYS A 18 -3.67 -16.13 -7.73
C LYS A 18 -4.66 -16.37 -8.87
N GLU A 19 -4.48 -17.46 -9.60
CA GLU A 19 -5.34 -17.81 -10.76
C GLU A 19 -6.77 -18.12 -10.34
N LYS A 20 -6.96 -18.78 -9.21
CA LYS A 20 -8.30 -19.04 -8.66
C LYS A 20 -8.98 -17.75 -8.17
N VAL A 21 -8.22 -16.81 -7.59
CA VAL A 21 -8.74 -15.49 -7.22
C VAL A 21 -9.21 -14.75 -8.47
N LYS A 22 -8.41 -14.72 -9.55
CA LYS A 22 -8.78 -14.10 -10.84
C LYS A 22 -10.05 -14.73 -11.42
N GLN A 23 -10.10 -16.05 -11.49
CA GLN A 23 -11.26 -16.78 -12.02
C GLN A 23 -12.52 -16.48 -11.22
N PHE A 24 -12.43 -16.47 -9.90
CA PHE A 24 -13.58 -16.16 -9.03
C PHE A 24 -14.09 -14.72 -9.27
N ILE A 25 -13.17 -13.75 -9.34
CA ILE A 25 -13.55 -12.36 -9.56
C ILE A 25 -14.16 -12.18 -10.93
N HIS A 26 -13.56 -12.72 -11.98
CA HIS A 26 -14.10 -12.65 -13.34
C HIS A 26 -15.50 -13.28 -13.44
N ALA A 27 -15.74 -14.41 -12.76
CA ALA A 27 -17.03 -15.09 -12.80
C ALA A 27 -18.14 -14.38 -12.01
N ASN A 28 -17.80 -13.75 -10.88
CA ASN A 28 -18.79 -13.17 -9.96
C ASN A 28 -18.90 -11.64 -10.04
N TYR A 29 -17.88 -10.98 -10.59
CA TYR A 29 -17.77 -9.52 -10.70
C TYR A 29 -17.23 -9.13 -12.09
N PRO A 30 -17.99 -9.42 -13.18
CA PRO A 30 -17.52 -9.23 -14.55
C PRO A 30 -17.18 -7.77 -14.90
N ASP A 31 -17.77 -6.81 -14.18
CA ASP A 31 -17.53 -5.38 -14.37
C ASP A 31 -16.26 -4.87 -13.67
N ILE A 32 -15.59 -5.73 -12.89
CA ILE A 32 -14.37 -5.36 -12.18
C ILE A 32 -13.14 -5.78 -13.01
N GLU A 33 -12.47 -4.79 -13.59
CA GLU A 33 -11.16 -4.98 -14.18
C GLU A 33 -10.07 -4.87 -13.10
N MET A 34 -9.34 -5.96 -12.87
CA MET A 34 -8.37 -6.06 -11.78
C MET A 34 -6.95 -6.25 -12.31
N SER A 35 -6.03 -5.39 -11.86
CA SER A 35 -4.62 -5.50 -12.24
C SER A 35 -3.92 -6.65 -11.51
N ASP A 36 -2.88 -7.21 -12.14
CA ASP A 36 -2.06 -8.27 -11.54
C ASP A 36 -1.40 -7.81 -10.23
N LYS A 37 -1.03 -6.54 -10.12
CA LYS A 37 -0.49 -5.95 -8.89
C LYS A 37 -1.48 -6.02 -7.73
N ILE A 38 -2.75 -5.73 -7.96
CA ILE A 38 -3.81 -5.82 -6.94
C ILE A 38 -4.01 -7.27 -6.50
N ILE A 39 -4.02 -8.22 -7.44
CA ILE A 39 -4.12 -9.66 -7.12
C ILE A 39 -2.94 -10.11 -6.26
N GLU A 40 -1.74 -9.65 -6.56
CA GLU A 40 -0.54 -9.96 -5.80
C GLU A 40 -0.59 -9.42 -4.37
N LEU A 41 -0.99 -8.15 -4.20
CA LEU A 41 -1.18 -7.50 -2.91
C LEU A 41 -2.31 -8.13 -2.08
N ALA A 42 -3.29 -8.72 -2.72
CA ALA A 42 -4.40 -9.40 -2.06
C ALA A 42 -3.95 -10.68 -1.33
N GLN A 43 -2.78 -11.26 -1.70
CA GLN A 43 -2.19 -12.42 -1.04
C GLN A 43 -3.20 -13.60 -0.88
N GLY A 44 -3.97 -13.88 -1.93
CA GLY A 44 -4.94 -14.96 -1.94
C GLY A 44 -6.28 -14.66 -1.23
N SER A 45 -6.54 -13.41 -0.85
CA SER A 45 -7.82 -13.00 -0.25
C SER A 45 -8.70 -12.28 -1.27
N ILE A 46 -9.83 -12.89 -1.65
CA ILE A 46 -10.80 -12.31 -2.58
C ILE A 46 -11.37 -11.00 -2.02
N GLY A 47 -11.76 -10.97 -0.74
CA GLY A 47 -12.29 -9.76 -0.12
C GLY A 47 -11.28 -8.62 -0.09
N LYS A 48 -9.99 -8.92 0.18
CA LYS A 48 -8.91 -7.92 0.10
C LYS A 48 -8.72 -7.43 -1.34
N ALA A 49 -8.79 -8.31 -2.34
CA ALA A 49 -8.66 -7.94 -3.75
C ALA A 49 -9.76 -6.95 -4.19
N ILE A 50 -11.01 -7.24 -3.86
CA ILE A 50 -12.15 -6.36 -4.19
C ILE A 50 -11.99 -5.00 -3.51
N ARG A 51 -11.61 -4.96 -2.23
CA ARG A 51 -11.41 -3.71 -1.49
C ARG A 51 -10.26 -2.88 -2.06
N LEU A 52 -9.13 -3.53 -2.39
CA LEU A 52 -7.99 -2.85 -3.02
C LEU A 52 -8.37 -2.26 -4.38
N ASN A 53 -9.19 -2.97 -5.16
CA ASN A 53 -9.65 -2.46 -6.45
C ASN A 53 -10.58 -1.23 -6.31
N GLY A 54 -11.35 -1.15 -5.24
CA GLY A 54 -12.17 0.05 -4.94
C GLY A 54 -11.35 1.32 -4.71
N ASN A 55 -10.05 1.19 -4.38
CA ASN A 55 -9.11 2.29 -4.18
C ASN A 55 -8.10 2.43 -5.35
N LYS A 56 -8.44 1.93 -6.55
CA LYS A 56 -7.53 1.91 -7.72
C LYS A 56 -6.91 3.29 -7.99
N ASP A 57 -7.71 4.34 -7.92
CA ASP A 57 -7.27 5.72 -8.17
C ASP A 57 -6.16 6.15 -7.19
N VAL A 58 -6.24 5.70 -5.93
CA VAL A 58 -5.20 5.98 -4.91
C VAL A 58 -3.89 5.31 -5.30
N TYR A 59 -3.93 4.05 -5.76
CA TYR A 59 -2.72 3.32 -6.18
C TYR A 59 -2.09 3.92 -7.43
N GLU A 60 -2.89 4.28 -8.44
CA GLU A 60 -2.39 4.97 -9.63
C GLU A 60 -1.76 6.33 -9.28
N ASN A 61 -2.35 7.04 -8.32
CA ASN A 61 -1.79 8.30 -7.84
C ASN A 61 -0.47 8.11 -7.08
N ILE A 62 -0.32 7.04 -6.30
CA ILE A 62 0.94 6.69 -5.62
C ILE A 62 2.07 6.50 -6.63
N GLU A 63 1.83 5.81 -7.74
CA GLU A 63 2.84 5.66 -8.80
C GLU A 63 3.29 7.03 -9.33
N LYS A 64 2.34 7.92 -9.62
CA LYS A 64 2.63 9.28 -10.08
C LYS A 64 3.42 10.08 -9.04
N ILE A 65 3.06 9.96 -7.75
CA ILE A 65 3.77 10.61 -6.64
C ILE A 65 5.22 10.14 -6.60
N LEU A 66 5.47 8.83 -6.59
CA LEU A 66 6.81 8.26 -6.51
C LEU A 66 7.70 8.70 -7.68
N LEU A 67 7.17 8.65 -8.90
CA LEU A 67 7.89 9.11 -10.10
C LEU A 67 8.15 10.62 -10.09
N SER A 68 7.26 11.41 -9.49
CA SER A 68 7.37 12.87 -9.40
C SER A 68 8.34 13.33 -8.31
N MET A 69 8.75 12.43 -7.38
CA MET A 69 9.61 12.81 -6.25
C MET A 69 10.99 13.34 -6.64
N GLN A 70 11.47 13.09 -7.84
CA GLN A 70 12.73 13.67 -8.32
C GLN A 70 12.57 15.12 -8.80
N THR A 71 11.44 15.47 -9.39
CA THR A 71 11.25 16.69 -10.16
C THR A 71 10.37 17.74 -9.49
N LYS A 72 9.36 17.30 -8.73
CA LYS A 72 8.41 18.20 -8.06
C LYS A 72 8.90 18.64 -6.69
N ASP A 73 8.48 19.79 -6.22
CA ASP A 73 8.74 20.22 -4.85
C ASP A 73 7.88 19.45 -3.81
N LEU A 74 8.14 19.68 -2.52
CA LEU A 74 7.44 18.99 -1.44
C LEU A 74 5.96 19.40 -1.38
N ILE A 75 5.64 20.66 -1.67
CA ILE A 75 4.25 21.15 -1.60
C ILE A 75 3.42 20.45 -2.66
N ASP A 76 3.91 20.33 -3.88
CA ASP A 76 3.27 19.59 -4.96
C ASP A 76 3.04 18.11 -4.57
N ILE A 77 4.05 17.46 -3.98
CA ILE A 77 3.95 16.06 -3.54
C ILE A 77 2.87 15.90 -2.47
N VAL A 78 2.81 16.79 -1.48
CA VAL A 78 1.78 16.75 -0.42
C VAL A 78 0.38 16.96 -1.03
N GLN A 79 0.21 17.91 -1.95
CA GLN A 79 -1.07 18.13 -2.63
C GLN A 79 -1.52 16.91 -3.45
N MET A 80 -0.58 16.23 -4.13
CA MET A 80 -0.87 15.00 -4.85
C MET A 80 -1.26 13.85 -3.90
N SER A 81 -0.89 13.91 -2.63
CA SER A 81 -1.07 12.84 -1.65
C SER A 81 -2.42 12.88 -0.92
N ASP A 82 -3.34 13.78 -1.27
CA ASP A 82 -4.66 13.92 -0.63
C ASP A 82 -5.43 12.58 -0.52
N GLY A 83 -5.34 11.72 -1.54
CA GLY A 83 -5.92 10.38 -1.51
C GLY A 83 -5.35 9.49 -0.41
N ILE A 84 -4.06 9.63 -0.08
CA ILE A 84 -3.41 8.85 1.00
C ILE A 84 -3.95 9.31 2.36
N TYR A 85 -4.09 10.62 2.57
CA TYR A 85 -4.63 11.16 3.82
C TYR A 85 -6.07 10.72 4.08
N LYS A 86 -6.88 10.58 3.03
CA LYS A 86 -8.28 10.13 3.11
C LYS A 86 -8.43 8.62 3.30
N ALA A 87 -7.47 7.83 2.86
CA ALA A 87 -7.53 6.37 2.87
C ALA A 87 -7.00 5.73 4.16
N LYS A 88 -7.28 6.31 5.32
CA LYS A 88 -6.76 5.89 6.63
C LYS A 88 -7.04 4.43 6.96
N GLU A 89 -8.21 3.90 6.61
CA GLU A 89 -8.60 2.52 6.87
C GLU A 89 -7.77 1.51 6.06
N ASP A 90 -7.30 1.90 4.88
CA ASP A 90 -6.54 1.06 3.96
C ASP A 90 -5.03 1.32 4.00
N ILE A 91 -4.56 2.15 4.92
CA ILE A 91 -3.16 2.62 4.97
C ILE A 91 -2.14 1.48 4.98
N GLN A 92 -2.42 0.36 5.65
CA GLN A 92 -1.49 -0.77 5.66
C GLN A 92 -1.30 -1.35 4.26
N SER A 93 -2.37 -1.49 3.48
CA SER A 93 -2.31 -1.96 2.10
C SER A 93 -1.63 -0.94 1.17
N ILE A 94 -1.84 0.35 1.42
CA ILE A 94 -1.18 1.44 0.71
C ILE A 94 0.34 1.41 0.96
N LEU A 95 0.77 1.24 2.20
CA LEU A 95 2.20 1.14 2.54
C LEU A 95 2.84 -0.15 1.99
N GLU A 96 2.08 -1.26 1.93
CA GLU A 96 2.54 -2.47 1.23
C GLU A 96 2.73 -2.21 -0.27
N TYR A 97 1.80 -1.49 -0.90
CA TYR A 97 1.90 -1.11 -2.31
C TYR A 97 3.09 -0.19 -2.60
N ILE A 98 3.29 0.82 -1.75
CA ILE A 98 4.46 1.70 -1.84
C ILE A 98 5.75 0.88 -1.79
N ASN A 99 5.87 -0.10 -0.89
CA ASN A 99 7.05 -0.98 -0.84
C ASN A 99 7.27 -1.76 -2.14
N VAL A 100 6.21 -2.33 -2.72
CA VAL A 100 6.30 -3.04 -4.01
C VAL A 100 6.82 -2.10 -5.10
N MET A 101 6.26 -0.90 -5.19
CA MET A 101 6.69 0.10 -6.18
C MET A 101 8.13 0.57 -5.95
N LEU A 102 8.55 0.79 -4.70
CA LEU A 102 9.92 1.15 -4.38
C LEU A 102 10.91 0.06 -4.82
N LEU A 103 10.57 -1.21 -4.63
CA LEU A 103 11.41 -2.33 -5.09
C LEU A 103 11.47 -2.39 -6.62
N GLU A 104 10.38 -2.16 -7.33
CA GLU A 104 10.39 -2.08 -8.79
C GLU A 104 11.26 -0.92 -9.30
N LEU A 105 11.07 0.28 -8.74
CA LEU A 105 11.82 1.48 -9.12
C LEU A 105 13.31 1.38 -8.73
N SER A 106 13.64 0.64 -7.67
CA SER A 106 15.03 0.45 -7.23
C SER A 106 15.91 -0.28 -8.26
N ARG A 107 15.30 -1.02 -9.18
CA ARG A 107 16.02 -1.65 -10.31
C ARG A 107 16.61 -0.62 -11.27
N GLN A 108 15.99 0.54 -11.38
CA GLN A 108 16.44 1.64 -12.22
C GLN A 108 17.27 2.66 -11.45
N ASN A 109 16.89 2.94 -10.19
CA ASN A 109 17.57 3.89 -9.33
C ASN A 109 17.63 3.36 -7.88
N LYS A 110 18.85 3.04 -7.43
CA LYS A 110 19.11 2.47 -6.10
C LYS A 110 18.64 3.33 -4.92
N LYS A 111 18.41 4.63 -5.12
CA LYS A 111 17.89 5.51 -4.06
C LYS A 111 16.54 5.05 -3.52
N TYR A 112 15.70 4.46 -4.36
CA TYR A 112 14.38 3.98 -3.94
C TYR A 112 14.44 2.86 -2.90
N ILE A 113 15.49 2.02 -2.89
CA ILE A 113 15.62 0.95 -1.88
C ILE A 113 15.79 1.51 -0.47
N ASN A 114 16.45 2.68 -0.34
CA ASN A 114 16.66 3.33 0.96
C ASN A 114 15.34 3.87 1.55
N CYS A 115 14.31 4.05 0.73
CA CYS A 115 12.99 4.48 1.18
C CYS A 115 12.17 3.35 1.82
N VAL A 116 12.53 2.08 1.61
CA VAL A 116 11.82 0.94 2.21
C VAL A 116 11.86 0.99 3.73
N GLU A 117 12.99 1.36 4.31
CA GLU A 117 13.12 1.51 5.77
C GLU A 117 12.18 2.58 6.33
N ILE A 118 12.01 3.71 5.61
CA ILE A 118 11.08 4.79 6.00
C ILE A 118 9.64 4.27 6.03
N VAL A 119 9.25 3.48 5.02
CA VAL A 119 7.92 2.88 4.97
C VAL A 119 7.70 1.93 6.14
N GLU A 120 8.68 1.07 6.45
CA GLU A 120 8.56 0.14 7.58
C GLU A 120 8.53 0.86 8.94
N ASP A 121 9.28 1.95 9.11
CA ASP A 121 9.20 2.79 10.31
C ASP A 121 7.83 3.47 10.43
N THR A 122 7.28 3.97 9.33
CA THR A 122 5.92 4.53 9.29
C THR A 122 4.88 3.49 9.70
N LYS A 123 4.98 2.23 9.21
CA LYS A 123 4.09 1.14 9.65
C LYS A 123 4.18 0.89 11.16
N LYS A 124 5.39 0.93 11.74
CA LYS A 124 5.59 0.74 13.18
C LYS A 124 4.93 1.88 13.99
N ARG A 125 5.12 3.14 13.57
CA ARG A 125 4.53 4.31 14.22
C ARG A 125 3.01 4.29 14.18
N LEU A 126 2.42 3.94 13.04
CA LEU A 126 0.97 3.81 12.91
C LEU A 126 0.39 2.68 13.77
N LYS A 127 1.11 1.54 13.89
CA LYS A 127 0.72 0.46 14.81
C LYS A 127 0.81 0.87 16.29
N ALA A 128 1.68 1.82 16.62
CA ALA A 128 1.82 2.42 17.94
C ALA A 128 0.83 3.56 18.19
N ASN A 129 -0.18 3.74 17.33
CA ASN A 129 -1.19 4.80 17.40
C ASN A 129 -0.63 6.23 17.35
N SER A 130 0.48 6.44 16.66
CA SER A 130 0.98 7.79 16.38
C SER A 130 0.00 8.59 15.53
N ASN A 131 0.10 9.93 15.56
CA ASN A 131 -0.73 10.80 14.75
C ASN A 131 -0.59 10.43 13.26
N TYR A 132 -1.72 10.18 12.60
CA TYR A 132 -1.77 9.69 11.22
C TYR A 132 -1.14 10.67 10.23
N ASP A 133 -1.61 11.92 10.25
CA ASP A 133 -1.19 12.94 9.28
C ASP A 133 0.30 13.22 9.42
N MET A 134 0.80 13.34 10.65
CA MET A 134 2.24 13.51 10.91
C MET A 134 3.07 12.30 10.42
N CYS A 135 2.53 11.08 10.48
CA CYS A 135 3.22 9.89 9.94
C CYS A 135 3.33 9.96 8.42
N ILE A 136 2.26 10.41 7.74
CA ILE A 136 2.26 10.57 6.28
C ILE A 136 3.17 11.71 5.85
N ASP A 137 3.11 12.87 6.53
CA ASP A 137 4.01 14.00 6.27
C ASP A 137 5.47 13.57 6.38
N ASN A 138 5.81 12.85 7.45
CA ASN A 138 7.17 12.36 7.70
C ASN A 138 7.62 11.35 6.63
N LEU A 139 6.72 10.45 6.21
CA LEU A 139 6.95 9.52 5.12
C LEU A 139 7.32 10.26 3.83
N LEU A 140 6.47 11.18 3.39
CA LEU A 140 6.64 11.92 2.14
C LEU A 140 7.89 12.79 2.15
N PHE A 141 8.14 13.51 3.26
CA PHE A 141 9.31 14.37 3.43
C PHE A 141 10.62 13.58 3.34
N ASN A 142 10.73 12.49 4.10
CA ASN A 142 11.96 11.69 4.13
C ASN A 142 12.21 10.97 2.80
N MET A 143 11.15 10.42 2.16
CA MET A 143 11.28 9.82 0.84
C MET A 143 11.73 10.85 -0.20
N LYS A 144 11.12 12.04 -0.21
CA LYS A 144 11.52 13.15 -1.10
C LYS A 144 12.98 13.52 -0.88
N SER A 145 13.42 13.65 0.37
CA SER A 145 14.81 13.99 0.71
C SER A 145 15.82 12.98 0.17
N ILE A 146 15.50 11.68 0.24
CA ILE A 146 16.39 10.63 -0.27
C ILE A 146 16.40 10.58 -1.80
N ILE A 147 15.22 10.69 -2.42
CA ILE A 147 15.08 10.49 -3.86
C ILE A 147 15.58 11.70 -4.65
N ALA A 148 15.43 12.91 -4.12
CA ALA A 148 15.84 14.15 -4.79
C ALA A 148 17.35 14.45 -4.68
N ASN A 149 18.02 13.94 -3.63
CA ASN A 149 19.47 14.10 -3.43
C ASN A 149 20.26 13.02 -4.17
#